data_d1283e5f87fa21c868e63e3de3958be7
#
_entry.id   d1283e5f87fa21c868e63e3de3958be7
#
_cell.length_a   1.000
_cell.length_b   1.000
_cell.length_c   1.000
_cell.angle_alpha   90.00
_cell.angle_beta   90.00
_cell.angle_gamma   90.00
#
_symmetry.space_group_name_H-M   'P 1'
#
loop_
_entity.id
_entity.type
_entity.pdbx_description
1 polymer ?
#
loop_
_entity_poly.entity_id
_entity_poly.type
_entity_poly.pdbx_seq_one_letter_code
_entity_poly.pdbx_strand_id
1 'polypeptide(L)'
;STDASLGLTKGNWQDPYTRFPSCSKPFQTVISDINPSYDTDSVPGSAFSGFGGDMPGFVASDEASEIWNGEKSSGTLAGDSFFIGESGGLADGAPTPKTVTTFADIRGLAPEDPTKQGGYYSAAAAYYGLKTDLNAAAFGDQKLRTFAVALASPLPRIEIPMAGGRTITLVPFGKSVGGGYGIDPAQGAFQ
;
A
#
# COMPACT_ATOMS: atom_id res chain seq x y z
N SER A 1 -9.39 28.45 5.38
CA SER A 1 -10.43 27.56 5.90
C SER A 1 -10.13 27.24 7.37
N THR A 2 -11.17 27.15 8.15
CA THR A 2 -11.08 26.78 9.57
C THR A 2 -11.53 25.34 9.71
N ASP A 3 -10.76 24.53 10.42
CA ASP A 3 -11.29 23.23 10.88
C ASP A 3 -12.17 23.51 12.10
N ALA A 4 -13.47 23.56 11.86
CA ALA A 4 -14.45 23.92 12.88
C ALA A 4 -14.52 22.92 14.05
N SER A 5 -14.13 21.66 13.79
CA SER A 5 -14.16 20.60 14.81
C SER A 5 -13.03 20.75 15.84
N LEU A 6 -11.91 21.31 15.41
CA LEU A 6 -10.73 21.52 16.24
C LEU A 6 -10.52 22.97 16.64
N GLY A 7 -11.34 23.90 16.17
CA GLY A 7 -11.17 25.34 16.41
C GLY A 7 -9.87 25.92 15.80
N LEU A 8 -9.25 25.22 14.86
CA LEU A 8 -7.98 25.61 14.28
C LEU A 8 -8.18 26.40 12.99
N THR A 9 -7.49 27.54 12.89
CA THR A 9 -7.40 28.28 11.64
C THR A 9 -6.30 27.67 10.78
N LYS A 10 -6.66 27.21 9.57
CA LYS A 10 -5.68 26.71 8.60
C LYS A 10 -4.85 27.89 8.09
N GLY A 11 -3.56 27.87 8.40
CA GLY A 11 -2.60 28.81 7.82
C GLY A 11 -2.38 28.56 6.33
N ASN A 12 -1.77 29.51 5.66
CA ASN A 12 -1.26 29.28 4.31
C ASN A 12 -0.06 28.33 4.37
N TRP A 13 -0.01 27.42 3.42
CA TRP A 13 1.17 26.57 3.25
C TRP A 13 2.40 27.43 2.96
N GLN A 14 3.46 27.19 3.70
CA GLN A 14 4.77 27.78 3.45
C GLN A 14 5.71 26.68 3.02
N ASP A 15 6.18 26.78 1.79
CA ASP A 15 7.15 25.84 1.26
C ASP A 15 8.48 25.99 2.02
N PRO A 16 8.95 24.94 2.73
CA PRO A 16 10.22 24.96 3.47
C PRO A 16 11.43 25.16 2.56
N TYR A 17 11.32 24.83 1.28
CA TYR A 17 12.37 25.04 0.30
C TYR A 17 12.56 26.50 -0.11
N THR A 18 11.56 27.36 0.09
CA THR A 18 11.66 28.78 -0.24
C THR A 18 12.85 29.44 0.45
N ARG A 19 13.12 29.07 1.70
CA ARG A 19 14.20 29.68 2.50
C ARG A 19 15.53 28.97 2.39
N PHE A 20 15.52 27.66 2.26
CA PHE A 20 16.73 26.81 2.27
C PHE A 20 16.63 25.72 1.21
N PRO A 21 16.58 26.07 -0.08
CA PRO A 21 16.26 25.11 -1.14
C PRO A 21 17.23 23.93 -1.24
N SER A 22 18.52 24.17 -1.00
CA SER A 22 19.54 23.12 -1.12
C SER A 22 19.84 22.39 0.20
N CYS A 23 19.46 22.97 1.33
CA CYS A 23 19.77 22.42 2.66
C CYS A 23 18.59 21.73 3.31
N SER A 24 17.35 22.00 2.86
CA SER A 24 16.16 21.35 3.36
C SER A 24 16.14 19.90 2.88
N LYS A 25 16.19 18.97 3.84
CA LYS A 25 16.08 17.54 3.55
C LYS A 25 14.72 17.06 4.07
N PRO A 26 13.72 16.90 3.19
CA PRO A 26 12.41 16.46 3.62
C PRO A 26 12.47 14.99 4.03
N PHE A 27 11.68 14.67 5.02
CA PHE A 27 11.38 13.30 5.40
C PHE A 27 9.91 13.21 5.82
N GLN A 28 9.35 12.05 5.65
CA GLN A 28 7.99 11.71 6.05
C GLN A 28 8.03 10.59 7.06
N THR A 29 7.28 10.70 8.13
CA THR A 29 7.05 9.60 9.07
C THR A 29 5.59 9.22 9.02
N VAL A 30 5.33 7.96 8.69
CA VAL A 30 4.00 7.36 8.67
C VAL A 30 3.86 6.47 9.89
N ILE A 31 2.85 6.71 10.71
CA ILE A 31 2.51 5.87 11.86
C ILE A 31 1.14 5.28 11.58
N SER A 32 1.08 3.96 11.37
CA SER A 32 -0.14 3.27 10.97
C SER A 32 -0.12 1.82 11.45
N ASP A 33 -1.21 1.10 11.20
CA ASP A 33 -1.17 -0.37 11.25
C ASP A 33 -0.27 -0.92 10.13
N ILE A 34 -0.04 -2.23 10.12
CA ILE A 34 0.87 -2.87 9.16
C ILE A 34 0.23 -3.10 7.79
N ASN A 35 -1.07 -2.97 7.68
CA ASN A 35 -1.81 -3.33 6.48
C ASN A 35 -2.27 -2.06 5.74
N PRO A 36 -1.81 -1.85 4.50
CA PRO A 36 -2.36 -0.79 3.66
C PRO A 36 -3.86 -1.00 3.46
N SER A 37 -4.62 0.09 3.44
CA SER A 37 -6.06 0.07 3.22
C SER A 37 -6.42 1.11 2.18
N TYR A 38 -7.11 0.69 1.12
CA TYR A 38 -7.62 1.57 0.06
C TYR A 38 -6.56 2.47 -0.59
N ASP A 39 -5.32 2.01 -0.64
CA ASP A 39 -4.19 2.78 -1.19
C ASP A 39 -4.10 2.71 -2.71
N THR A 40 -5.05 2.05 -3.37
CA THR A 40 -5.08 1.87 -4.82
C THR A 40 -6.09 2.75 -5.56
N ASP A 41 -7.00 3.43 -4.86
CA ASP A 41 -8.16 4.08 -5.49
C ASP A 41 -7.91 5.53 -5.91
N SER A 42 -7.22 6.32 -5.09
CA SER A 42 -7.03 7.76 -5.29
C SER A 42 -5.56 8.14 -5.42
N VAL A 43 -4.84 7.40 -6.25
CA VAL A 43 -3.41 7.60 -6.49
C VAL A 43 -3.18 7.78 -8.00
N PRO A 44 -2.39 8.78 -8.41
CA PRO A 44 -2.13 9.04 -9.83
C PRO A 44 -1.52 7.82 -10.53
N GLY A 45 -2.08 7.46 -11.67
CA GLY A 45 -1.61 6.32 -12.47
C GLY A 45 -1.89 4.96 -11.86
N SER A 46 -2.91 4.86 -11.01
CA SER A 46 -3.42 3.58 -10.50
C SER A 46 -3.97 2.72 -11.65
N ALA A 47 -3.67 1.41 -11.64
CA ALA A 47 -4.29 0.45 -12.54
C ALA A 47 -5.77 0.17 -12.20
N PHE A 48 -6.23 0.58 -11.01
CA PHE A 48 -7.57 0.31 -10.49
C PHE A 48 -8.51 1.51 -10.56
N SER A 49 -8.01 2.69 -10.90
CA SER A 49 -8.83 3.90 -11.00
C SER A 49 -8.30 4.85 -12.07
N GLY A 50 -9.18 5.73 -12.57
CA GLY A 50 -8.80 6.80 -13.49
C GLY A 50 -8.36 8.09 -12.79
N PHE A 51 -7.90 8.04 -11.55
CA PHE A 51 -7.48 9.23 -10.81
C PHE A 51 -6.21 9.83 -11.42
N GLY A 52 -6.28 11.07 -11.90
CA GLY A 52 -5.16 11.75 -12.55
C GLY A 52 -4.19 12.42 -11.57
N GLY A 53 -4.72 13.05 -10.54
CA GLY A 53 -3.93 13.80 -9.57
C GLY A 53 -3.15 14.96 -10.17
N ASP A 54 -2.26 15.54 -9.38
CA ASP A 54 -1.44 16.70 -9.72
C ASP A 54 0.06 16.50 -9.42
N MET A 55 0.51 15.26 -9.34
CA MET A 55 1.91 14.91 -9.06
C MET A 55 2.64 14.57 -10.36
N PRO A 56 3.34 15.54 -10.99
CA PRO A 56 3.97 15.33 -12.28
C PRO A 56 5.01 14.22 -12.24
N GLY A 57 4.94 13.32 -13.23
CA GLY A 57 5.91 12.23 -13.39
C GLY A 57 5.71 11.04 -12.45
N PHE A 58 4.73 11.06 -11.56
CA PHE A 58 4.39 9.92 -10.73
C PHE A 58 3.27 9.09 -11.37
N VAL A 59 3.54 7.82 -11.60
CA VAL A 59 2.59 6.81 -12.08
C VAL A 59 2.70 5.62 -11.15
N ALA A 60 1.72 5.44 -10.28
CA ALA A 60 1.79 4.46 -9.19
C ALA A 60 1.99 3.02 -9.67
N SER A 61 1.36 2.64 -10.78
CA SER A 61 1.52 1.31 -11.38
C SER A 61 2.93 1.07 -11.91
N ASP A 62 3.56 2.09 -12.49
CA ASP A 62 4.92 1.98 -13.02
C ASP A 62 5.93 1.81 -11.89
N GLU A 63 5.78 2.60 -10.82
CA GLU A 63 6.64 2.52 -9.65
C GLU A 63 6.49 1.17 -8.92
N ALA A 64 5.27 0.68 -8.78
CA ALA A 64 5.03 -0.63 -8.20
C ALA A 64 5.63 -1.77 -9.04
N SER A 65 5.58 -1.64 -10.37
CA SER A 65 6.21 -2.59 -11.29
C SER A 65 7.73 -2.54 -11.21
N GLU A 66 8.31 -1.35 -11.02
CA GLU A 66 9.75 -1.20 -10.84
C GLU A 66 10.23 -1.86 -9.54
N ILE A 67 9.48 -1.69 -8.43
CA ILE A 67 9.75 -2.39 -7.17
C ILE A 67 9.71 -3.92 -7.38
N TRP A 68 8.67 -4.44 -8.05
CA TRP A 68 8.56 -5.86 -8.40
C TRP A 68 9.81 -6.37 -9.11
N ASN A 69 10.23 -5.67 -10.17
CA ASN A 69 11.38 -6.06 -10.98
C ASN A 69 12.67 -6.04 -10.15
N GLY A 70 12.83 -5.05 -9.28
CA GLY A 70 13.98 -4.94 -8.37
C GLY A 70 14.05 -6.10 -7.38
N GLU A 71 12.95 -6.41 -6.71
CA GLU A 71 12.87 -7.51 -5.74
C GLU A 71 13.03 -8.89 -6.41
N LYS A 72 12.47 -9.05 -7.62
CA LYS A 72 12.62 -10.27 -8.40
C LYS A 72 14.07 -10.50 -8.81
N SER A 73 14.74 -9.47 -9.32
CA SER A 73 16.14 -9.55 -9.76
C SER A 73 17.13 -9.75 -8.62
N SER A 74 16.83 -9.24 -7.44
CA SER A 74 17.65 -9.42 -6.24
C SER A 74 17.48 -10.79 -5.58
N GLY A 75 16.48 -11.58 -6.00
CA GLY A 75 16.12 -12.86 -5.38
C GLY A 75 15.39 -12.72 -4.05
N THR A 76 14.89 -11.53 -3.73
CA THR A 76 14.12 -11.28 -2.50
C THR A 76 12.77 -12.00 -2.53
N LEU A 77 12.17 -12.12 -3.74
CA LEU A 77 10.93 -12.84 -3.92
C LEU A 77 11.18 -14.34 -4.11
N ALA A 78 10.66 -15.16 -3.22
CA ALA A 78 10.81 -16.60 -3.25
C ALA A 78 9.98 -17.30 -4.35
N GLY A 79 9.08 -16.57 -5.03
CA GLY A 79 8.21 -17.11 -6.08
C GLY A 79 7.20 -16.09 -6.54
N ASP A 80 6.27 -16.53 -7.38
CA ASP A 80 5.25 -15.69 -8.01
C ASP A 80 3.84 -15.96 -7.45
N SER A 81 3.70 -16.83 -6.46
CA SER A 81 2.42 -17.19 -5.85
C SER A 81 2.24 -16.47 -4.51
N PHE A 82 1.21 -15.66 -4.43
CA PHE A 82 0.86 -14.87 -3.25
C PHE A 82 -0.55 -15.21 -2.79
N PHE A 83 -0.75 -15.24 -1.48
CA PHE A 83 -2.06 -15.46 -0.86
C PHE A 83 -2.72 -14.11 -0.62
N ILE A 84 -3.51 -13.63 -1.61
CA ILE A 84 -4.02 -12.26 -1.68
C ILE A 84 -5.46 -12.23 -2.20
N GLY A 85 -6.14 -11.09 -2.01
CA GLY A 85 -7.52 -10.89 -2.44
C GLY A 85 -7.68 -10.80 -3.95
N GLU A 86 -6.85 -10.03 -4.64
CA GLU A 86 -6.98 -9.80 -6.08
C GLU A 86 -5.61 -9.70 -6.74
N SER A 87 -5.51 -10.17 -7.98
CA SER A 87 -4.34 -10.00 -8.84
C SER A 87 -4.73 -10.02 -10.31
N GLY A 88 -4.42 -8.96 -11.05
CA GLY A 88 -4.67 -8.86 -12.48
C GLY A 88 -6.13 -9.15 -12.83
N GLY A 89 -6.36 -10.20 -13.62
CA GLY A 89 -7.69 -10.61 -14.04
C GLY A 89 -8.52 -11.39 -13.02
N LEU A 90 -7.98 -11.69 -11.82
CA LEU A 90 -8.68 -12.40 -10.75
C LEU A 90 -9.15 -11.43 -9.67
N ALA A 91 -10.31 -10.85 -9.87
CA ALA A 91 -10.94 -9.87 -8.97
C ALA A 91 -12.08 -10.49 -8.15
N ASP A 92 -11.86 -11.67 -7.57
CA ASP A 92 -12.85 -12.37 -6.75
C ASP A 92 -12.85 -11.90 -5.28
N GLY A 93 -11.87 -11.10 -4.89
CA GLY A 93 -11.68 -10.63 -3.52
C GLY A 93 -11.45 -11.75 -2.50
N ALA A 94 -11.30 -13.00 -2.92
CA ALA A 94 -11.06 -14.12 -2.04
C ALA A 94 -9.55 -14.26 -1.77
N PRO A 95 -9.12 -14.45 -0.51
CA PRO A 95 -7.71 -14.67 -0.19
C PRO A 95 -7.30 -16.10 -0.58
N THR A 96 -6.86 -16.25 -1.79
CA THR A 96 -6.40 -17.51 -2.37
C THR A 96 -5.00 -17.34 -2.98
N PRO A 97 -4.23 -18.43 -3.17
CA PRO A 97 -2.98 -18.35 -3.91
C PRO A 97 -3.23 -17.86 -5.34
N LYS A 98 -2.61 -16.75 -5.70
CA LYS A 98 -2.70 -16.15 -7.03
C LYS A 98 -1.31 -15.94 -7.60
N THR A 99 -1.16 -16.18 -8.89
CA THR A 99 0.09 -15.86 -9.59
C THR A 99 0.14 -14.36 -9.83
N VAL A 100 1.24 -13.74 -9.42
CA VAL A 100 1.50 -12.32 -9.54
C VAL A 100 2.62 -12.10 -10.54
N THR A 101 2.43 -11.15 -11.44
CA THR A 101 3.42 -10.76 -12.45
C THR A 101 3.95 -9.35 -12.25
N THR A 102 3.27 -8.56 -11.42
CA THR A 102 3.66 -7.21 -11.03
C THR A 102 2.96 -6.79 -9.73
N PHE A 103 3.60 -5.98 -8.91
CA PHE A 103 2.94 -5.38 -7.74
C PHE A 103 1.88 -4.34 -8.09
N ALA A 104 1.86 -3.87 -9.33
CA ALA A 104 0.84 -2.94 -9.80
C ALA A 104 -0.58 -3.52 -9.81
N ASP A 105 -0.70 -4.84 -9.92
CA ASP A 105 -1.98 -5.54 -10.09
C ASP A 105 -2.52 -6.17 -8.79
N ILE A 106 -1.83 -5.94 -7.67
CA ILE A 106 -2.21 -6.55 -6.40
C ILE A 106 -3.18 -5.67 -5.63
N ARG A 107 -4.28 -6.27 -5.15
CA ARG A 107 -5.16 -5.75 -4.09
C ARG A 107 -5.49 -6.83 -3.07
N GLY A 108 -5.74 -6.41 -1.82
CA GLY A 108 -6.03 -7.35 -0.75
C GLY A 108 -4.79 -8.07 -0.26
N LEU A 109 -3.69 -7.33 -0.05
CA LEU A 109 -2.44 -7.83 0.52
C LEU A 109 -2.60 -8.44 1.89
N ALA A 110 -3.51 -7.89 2.71
CA ALA A 110 -3.84 -8.47 4.01
C ALA A 110 -4.82 -9.61 3.83
N PRO A 111 -4.40 -10.88 3.91
CA PRO A 111 -5.31 -12.01 3.74
C PRO A 111 -6.37 -12.10 4.85
N GLU A 112 -6.11 -11.49 6.00
CA GLU A 112 -7.03 -11.36 7.11
C GLU A 112 -8.13 -10.32 6.88
N ASP A 113 -7.90 -9.34 6.00
CA ASP A 113 -8.88 -8.31 5.65
C ASP A 113 -8.77 -7.91 4.16
N PRO A 114 -9.06 -8.85 3.25
CA PRO A 114 -8.89 -8.62 1.82
C PRO A 114 -9.84 -7.56 1.26
N THR A 115 -10.94 -7.27 1.97
CA THR A 115 -11.91 -6.24 1.56
C THR A 115 -11.39 -4.83 1.69
N LYS A 116 -10.33 -4.60 2.45
CA LYS A 116 -9.63 -3.31 2.51
C LYS A 116 -8.80 -2.99 1.26
N GLN A 117 -8.71 -3.92 0.33
CA GLN A 117 -8.09 -3.71 -0.98
C GLN A 117 -6.70 -3.06 -0.92
N GLY A 118 -5.92 -3.40 0.10
CA GLY A 118 -4.56 -2.90 0.26
C GLY A 118 -3.65 -3.37 -0.88
N GLY A 119 -2.81 -2.46 -1.37
CA GLY A 119 -1.89 -2.70 -2.47
C GLY A 119 -0.47 -2.23 -2.16
N TYR A 120 0.34 -2.08 -3.20
CA TYR A 120 1.73 -1.61 -3.11
C TYR A 120 1.90 -0.12 -3.42
N TYR A 121 0.82 0.64 -3.59
CA TYR A 121 0.94 2.01 -4.08
C TYR A 121 1.42 3.00 -3.03
N SER A 122 1.20 2.71 -1.75
CA SER A 122 1.86 3.44 -0.67
C SER A 122 3.39 3.29 -0.73
N ALA A 123 3.87 2.06 -0.99
CA ALA A 123 5.28 1.79 -1.20
C ALA A 123 5.80 2.42 -2.51
N ALA A 124 5.01 2.42 -3.57
CA ALA A 124 5.33 3.07 -4.83
C ALA A 124 5.55 4.58 -4.66
N ALA A 125 4.68 5.25 -3.89
CA ALA A 125 4.84 6.67 -3.58
C ALA A 125 6.12 6.95 -2.77
N ALA A 126 6.42 6.12 -1.78
CA ALA A 126 7.64 6.23 -1.00
C ALA A 126 8.91 6.00 -1.85
N TYR A 127 8.85 5.03 -2.75
CA TYR A 127 9.95 4.72 -3.68
C TYR A 127 10.20 5.85 -4.67
N TYR A 128 9.14 6.42 -5.24
CA TYR A 128 9.25 7.59 -6.10
C TYR A 128 9.93 8.75 -5.40
N GLY A 129 9.52 9.09 -4.18
CA GLY A 129 10.14 10.14 -3.39
C GLY A 129 11.62 9.88 -3.09
N LEU A 130 12.01 8.61 -2.91
CA LEU A 130 13.39 8.23 -2.62
C LEU A 130 14.30 8.33 -3.85
N LYS A 131 13.82 8.00 -5.04
CA LYS A 131 14.63 7.98 -6.26
C LYS A 131 14.64 9.30 -7.03
N THR A 132 13.58 10.09 -6.91
CA THR A 132 13.34 11.28 -7.74
C THR A 132 13.85 12.54 -7.06
N ASP A 133 14.53 13.39 -7.81
CA ASP A 133 14.78 14.77 -7.39
C ASP A 133 13.49 15.57 -7.51
N LEU A 134 12.88 15.88 -6.37
CA LEU A 134 11.60 16.56 -6.30
C LEU A 134 11.70 18.08 -6.54
N ASN A 135 12.89 18.63 -6.61
CA ASN A 135 13.13 20.05 -6.86
C ASN A 135 14.39 20.27 -7.69
N ALA A 136 14.36 19.88 -8.94
CA ALA A 136 15.49 20.01 -9.86
C ALA A 136 15.95 21.45 -10.10
N ALA A 137 15.23 22.47 -9.61
CA ALA A 137 15.67 23.86 -9.66
C ALA A 137 16.67 24.20 -8.53
N ALA A 138 16.75 23.37 -7.49
CA ALA A 138 17.69 23.54 -6.39
C ALA A 138 18.99 22.79 -6.66
N PHE A 139 20.09 23.26 -6.08
CA PHE A 139 21.38 22.56 -6.18
C PHE A 139 21.36 21.25 -5.39
N GLY A 140 21.77 20.16 -6.01
CA GLY A 140 21.82 18.81 -5.44
C GLY A 140 20.46 18.10 -5.50
N ASP A 141 20.42 16.84 -5.10
CA ASP A 141 19.21 16.00 -5.14
C ASP A 141 18.30 16.28 -3.94
N GLN A 142 17.07 16.64 -4.20
CA GLN A 142 16.02 16.89 -3.20
C GLN A 142 15.10 15.67 -3.11
N LYS A 143 15.55 14.62 -2.44
CA LYS A 143 14.84 13.34 -2.29
C LYS A 143 14.07 13.27 -0.98
N LEU A 144 12.86 12.71 -1.00
CA LEU A 144 12.04 12.47 0.17
C LEU A 144 12.32 11.07 0.74
N ARG A 145 12.67 11.02 2.03
CA ARG A 145 12.80 9.75 2.75
C ARG A 145 11.55 9.49 3.57
N THR A 146 10.98 8.32 3.40
CA THR A 146 9.83 7.86 4.17
C THR A 146 10.27 6.86 5.22
N PHE A 147 9.84 7.07 6.46
CA PHE A 147 10.00 6.17 7.59
C PHE A 147 8.62 5.66 7.99
N ALA A 148 8.47 4.37 8.18
CA ALA A 148 7.23 3.76 8.64
C ALA A 148 7.41 3.24 10.07
N VAL A 149 6.48 3.60 10.95
CA VAL A 149 6.30 3.00 12.26
C VAL A 149 5.04 2.17 12.20
N ALA A 150 5.20 0.88 11.97
CA ALA A 150 4.09 -0.05 11.88
C ALA A 150 3.66 -0.49 13.29
N LEU A 151 2.41 -0.30 13.61
CA LEU A 151 1.80 -0.84 14.80
C LEU A 151 1.54 -2.33 14.59
N ALA A 152 1.89 -3.16 15.57
CA ALA A 152 1.70 -4.60 15.47
C ALA A 152 0.23 -4.95 15.26
N SER A 153 -0.04 -5.85 14.33
CA SER A 153 -1.37 -6.44 14.19
C SER A 153 -1.68 -7.30 15.41
N PRO A 154 -2.89 -7.19 15.99
CA PRO A 154 -3.32 -8.07 17.07
C PRO A 154 -3.65 -9.49 16.60
N LEU A 155 -3.58 -9.77 15.30
CA LEU A 155 -3.95 -11.08 14.76
C LEU A 155 -2.91 -12.14 15.15
N PRO A 156 -3.32 -13.25 15.74
CA PRO A 156 -2.41 -14.32 16.10
C PRO A 156 -1.89 -15.02 14.85
N ARG A 157 -0.60 -15.21 14.79
CA ARG A 157 0.04 -16.15 13.89
C ARG A 157 0.29 -17.45 14.66
N ILE A 158 -0.37 -18.52 14.27
CA ILE A 158 -0.24 -19.82 14.91
C ILE A 158 0.69 -20.70 14.07
N GLU A 159 1.81 -21.09 14.65
CA GLU A 159 2.76 -21.98 13.99
C GLU A 159 2.66 -23.37 14.62
N ILE A 160 2.34 -24.37 13.81
CA ILE A 160 2.21 -25.77 14.23
C ILE A 160 3.40 -26.54 13.67
N PRO A 161 4.34 -26.97 14.52
CA PRO A 161 5.44 -27.78 14.08
C PRO A 161 4.96 -29.17 13.65
N MET A 162 5.46 -29.64 12.52
CA MET A 162 5.15 -30.95 11.95
C MET A 162 6.37 -31.86 11.97
N ALA A 163 6.12 -33.16 11.89
CA ALA A 163 7.18 -34.11 11.71
C ALA A 163 8.01 -33.82 10.45
N GLY A 164 9.32 -34.01 10.53
CA GLY A 164 10.25 -33.75 9.44
C GLY A 164 10.67 -32.28 9.32
N GLY A 165 10.53 -31.48 10.39
CA GLY A 165 11.00 -30.07 10.42
C GLY A 165 10.15 -29.08 9.63
N ARG A 166 8.95 -29.47 9.21
CA ARG A 166 8.00 -28.59 8.54
C ARG A 166 7.15 -27.84 9.55
N THR A 167 6.66 -26.68 9.16
CA THR A 167 5.75 -25.88 9.97
C THR A 167 4.50 -25.54 9.15
N ILE A 168 3.33 -25.68 9.76
CA ILE A 168 2.08 -25.13 9.23
C ILE A 168 1.85 -23.81 9.93
N THR A 169 1.64 -22.74 9.16
CA THR A 169 1.25 -21.43 9.68
C THR A 169 -0.23 -21.22 9.44
N LEU A 170 -0.98 -20.96 10.51
CA LEU A 170 -2.37 -20.55 10.46
C LEU A 170 -2.45 -19.06 10.77
N VAL A 171 -3.03 -18.31 9.85
CA VAL A 171 -3.37 -16.89 10.05
C VAL A 171 -4.90 -16.81 10.00
N PRO A 172 -5.58 -16.58 11.14
CA PRO A 172 -7.02 -16.42 11.12
C PRO A 172 -7.40 -15.11 10.42
N PHE A 173 -8.41 -15.17 9.58
CA PHE A 173 -9.00 -13.99 8.97
C PHE A 173 -10.51 -14.13 8.88
N GLY A 174 -11.21 -12.99 8.80
CA GLY A 174 -12.64 -12.95 8.59
C GLY A 174 -12.97 -12.10 7.37
N LYS A 175 -13.85 -12.60 6.51
CA LYS A 175 -14.41 -11.84 5.40
C LYS A 175 -15.91 -11.85 5.50
N SER A 176 -16.55 -10.67 5.54
CA SER A 176 -17.97 -10.57 5.30
C SER A 176 -18.22 -10.64 3.80
N VAL A 177 -18.94 -11.63 3.36
CA VAL A 177 -19.49 -11.74 2.01
C VAL A 177 -20.92 -11.24 2.06
N GLY A 178 -21.12 -9.97 1.77
CA GLY A 178 -22.44 -9.37 1.65
C GLY A 178 -22.53 -8.63 0.32
N GLY A 179 -23.64 -8.76 -0.36
CA GLY A 179 -23.93 -7.91 -1.51
C GLY A 179 -23.94 -6.44 -1.06
N GLY A 180 -23.41 -5.59 -1.89
CA GLY A 180 -22.91 -4.24 -1.67
C GLY A 180 -23.67 -3.21 -0.86
N TYR A 181 -24.79 -3.47 -0.22
CA TYR A 181 -25.52 -2.42 0.51
C TYR A 181 -26.41 -2.92 1.65
N GLY A 182 -26.11 -4.03 2.23
CA GLY A 182 -26.85 -4.54 3.37
C GLY A 182 -26.50 -5.99 3.65
N ILE A 183 -26.49 -6.33 4.89
CA ILE A 183 -26.44 -7.73 5.29
C ILE A 183 -27.80 -8.32 4.91
N ASP A 184 -27.84 -9.10 3.85
CA ASP A 184 -28.98 -9.95 3.58
C ASP A 184 -28.83 -11.23 4.43
N PRO A 185 -29.65 -11.42 5.46
CA PRO A 185 -29.54 -12.59 6.31
C PRO A 185 -29.75 -13.92 5.55
N ALA A 186 -30.37 -13.86 4.37
CA ALA A 186 -30.59 -15.02 3.54
C ALA A 186 -29.33 -15.45 2.75
N GLN A 187 -28.34 -14.59 2.65
CA GLN A 187 -27.11 -14.87 1.90
C GLN A 187 -25.90 -15.25 2.79
N GLY A 188 -26.11 -15.42 4.05
CA GLY A 188 -25.06 -15.87 4.98
C GLY A 188 -23.90 -14.88 5.11
N ALA A 189 -23.87 -14.15 6.18
CA ALA A 189 -22.90 -13.09 6.39
C ALA A 189 -21.48 -13.58 6.71
N PHE A 190 -21.27 -14.87 6.94
CA PHE A 190 -19.96 -15.42 7.32
C PHE A 190 -19.74 -16.76 6.63
N GLN A 191 -18.64 -16.89 5.94
CA GLN A 191 -18.04 -18.16 5.51
C GLN A 191 -16.68 -18.31 6.14
#